data_ed5621e23a1360905501cf8a91765331
#
_entry.id   ed5621e23a1360905501cf8a91765331
#
_cell.length_a   1.000
_cell.length_b   1.000
_cell.length_c   1.000
_cell.angle_alpha   90.00
_cell.angle_beta   90.00
_cell.angle_gamma   90.00
#
_symmetry.space_group_name_H-M   'P 1'
#
loop_
_entity.id
_entity.type
_entity.pdbx_description
1 polymer ?
#
loop_
_entity_poly.entity_id
_entity_poly.type
_entity_poly.pdbx_seq_one_letter_code
_entity_poly.pdbx_strand_id
1 'polypeptide(L)'
;MSRAVPIRLAVTLLAVALAGAACSSKAARDPSQPLPPGPLAATELRLRLIEAKPGTIITLAAGRFEFAEGLSLAVDRVTLRGAGPDATLLSFAGQMTAGEGLLVTGDDVRLEGFAIEDTRGDGIKSKGANRIIYRELRVEWTGGPSEKNGAYGIYPVESQDVLIDRVTVRGASDAGIYVSQSRHIIVRQSRAEFNVAGIEIENSSQVDVFDNIVTRNAAGILALNLPDLPDLPIKDGRDIRVFDNQVFANDTPNFAPPGNIVASVPTGTGIMVMAARGVHIFRNQLTMNKTTHVFISSYFLPMKDPYFDPLTADIVVRDNRYGLGGDDPQGMLAPLAKALGGTLPPIVWDGVVRHRAVTKRPSVAILEPSTVGFIDLGLARTPVDLQSAEPFDRRPTAIAIRAPEPVVVPQDPL
;
A
#
# COMPACT_ATOMS: atom_id res chain seq x y z
N MET A 1 -76.76 74.80 27.19
CA MET A 1 -76.01 75.29 25.99
C MET A 1 -74.62 74.70 26.02
N SER A 2 -74.41 73.64 25.38
CA SER A 2 -73.09 72.97 25.29
C SER A 2 -72.76 72.74 23.82
N ARG A 3 -71.67 73.35 23.37
CA ARG A 3 -71.18 73.21 22.01
C ARG A 3 -70.28 71.95 21.93
N ALA A 4 -70.67 71.03 21.06
CA ALA A 4 -69.84 69.89 20.72
C ALA A 4 -68.75 70.28 19.65
N VAL A 5 -67.53 69.91 19.89
CA VAL A 5 -66.35 70.02 19.00
C VAL A 5 -66.14 68.68 18.31
N PRO A 6 -66.07 68.59 16.97
CA PRO A 6 -65.82 67.34 16.32
C PRO A 6 -64.27 67.06 16.26
N ILE A 7 -63.87 65.91 16.81
CA ILE A 7 -62.50 65.41 16.68
C ILE A 7 -62.33 64.70 15.30
N ARG A 8 -61.51 65.28 14.44
CA ARG A 8 -61.12 64.65 13.19
C ARG A 8 -60.01 63.61 13.48
N LEU A 9 -60.32 62.35 13.27
CA LEU A 9 -59.38 61.26 13.36
C LEU A 9 -58.61 61.21 12.04
N ALA A 10 -57.29 61.52 12.06
CA ALA A 10 -56.42 61.35 10.93
C ALA A 10 -55.85 59.90 10.98
N VAL A 11 -56.31 59.09 10.06
CA VAL A 11 -55.81 57.75 9.85
C VAL A 11 -54.52 57.83 9.01
N THR A 12 -53.36 57.73 9.64
CA THR A 12 -52.09 57.63 8.95
C THR A 12 -51.89 56.18 8.54
N LEU A 13 -51.98 55.86 7.26
CA LEU A 13 -51.62 54.56 6.66
C LEU A 13 -50.10 54.44 6.70
N LEU A 14 -49.58 53.56 7.59
CA LEU A 14 -48.23 53.16 7.63
C LEU A 14 -48.03 52.00 6.59
N ALA A 15 -47.49 52.30 5.42
CA ALA A 15 -47.10 51.31 4.43
C ALA A 15 -45.87 50.56 4.95
N VAL A 16 -46.07 49.35 5.49
CA VAL A 16 -44.98 48.42 5.80
C VAL A 16 -44.49 47.85 4.48
N ALA A 17 -43.34 48.32 4.01
CA ALA A 17 -42.59 47.69 2.94
C ALA A 17 -42.01 46.35 3.47
N LEU A 18 -42.68 45.24 3.13
CA LEU A 18 -42.07 43.91 3.26
C LEU A 18 -40.88 43.87 2.28
N ALA A 19 -39.68 44.08 2.77
CA ALA A 19 -38.47 43.68 2.09
C ALA A 19 -38.48 42.14 2.01
N GLY A 20 -38.88 41.61 0.88
CA GLY A 20 -38.76 40.21 0.56
C GLY A 20 -37.27 39.83 0.66
N ALA A 21 -36.90 39.12 1.71
CA ALA A 21 -35.66 38.39 1.74
C ALA A 21 -35.72 37.39 0.58
N ALA A 22 -35.09 37.73 -0.53
CA ALA A 22 -34.83 36.78 -1.59
C ALA A 22 -34.03 35.64 -1.00
N CYS A 23 -34.70 34.54 -0.67
CA CYS A 23 -34.03 33.26 -0.56
C CYS A 23 -33.30 33.04 -1.88
N SER A 24 -32.02 33.36 -1.94
CA SER A 24 -31.18 32.94 -3.03
C SER A 24 -31.24 31.42 -3.03
N SER A 25 -32.09 30.85 -3.87
CA SER A 25 -32.07 29.45 -4.21
C SER A 25 -30.62 29.18 -4.63
N LYS A 26 -29.84 28.43 -3.80
CA LYS A 26 -28.58 27.91 -4.23
C LYS A 26 -28.84 27.17 -5.53
N ALA A 27 -28.48 27.76 -6.64
CA ALA A 27 -28.53 27.09 -7.92
C ALA A 27 -27.75 25.77 -7.70
N ALA A 28 -28.44 24.65 -7.91
CA ALA A 28 -27.82 23.34 -7.87
C ALA A 28 -26.63 23.44 -8.82
N ARG A 29 -25.40 23.20 -8.28
CA ARG A 29 -24.21 23.25 -9.12
C ARG A 29 -24.33 22.15 -10.16
N ASP A 30 -24.04 22.49 -11.40
CA ASP A 30 -23.97 21.53 -12.49
C ASP A 30 -23.00 20.41 -12.11
N PRO A 31 -23.43 19.15 -11.95
CA PRO A 31 -22.60 18.05 -11.56
C PRO A 31 -21.49 17.74 -12.56
N SER A 32 -21.59 18.22 -13.80
CA SER A 32 -20.55 18.09 -14.83
C SER A 32 -19.37 19.04 -14.62
N GLN A 33 -19.53 20.10 -13.81
CA GLN A 33 -18.47 21.05 -13.53
C GLN A 33 -17.54 20.55 -12.42
N PRO A 34 -16.22 20.85 -12.50
CA PRO A 34 -15.30 20.52 -11.42
C PRO A 34 -15.76 21.10 -10.08
N LEU A 35 -15.83 20.26 -9.06
CA LEU A 35 -16.18 20.69 -7.71
C LEU A 35 -15.05 21.58 -7.14
N PRO A 36 -15.30 22.85 -6.84
CA PRO A 36 -14.30 23.70 -6.21
C PRO A 36 -14.20 23.41 -4.70
N PRO A 37 -13.03 23.66 -4.07
CA PRO A 37 -12.90 23.61 -2.62
C PRO A 37 -13.77 24.68 -1.95
N GLY A 38 -14.12 24.46 -0.68
CA GLY A 38 -14.91 25.40 0.10
C GLY A 38 -15.71 24.72 1.21
N PRO A 39 -16.43 25.48 2.03
CA PRO A 39 -17.11 24.98 3.23
C PRO A 39 -18.15 23.87 2.98
N LEU A 40 -18.70 23.79 1.78
CA LEU A 40 -19.70 22.79 1.41
C LEU A 40 -19.12 21.66 0.55
N ALA A 41 -17.83 21.73 0.20
CA ALA A 41 -17.21 20.80 -0.74
C ALA A 41 -17.27 19.35 -0.22
N ALA A 42 -17.07 19.12 1.08
CA ALA A 42 -17.18 17.79 1.67
C ALA A 42 -18.58 17.19 1.52
N THR A 43 -19.61 17.97 1.83
CA THR A 43 -21.01 17.54 1.69
C THR A 43 -21.35 17.29 0.23
N GLU A 44 -20.97 18.18 -0.65
CA GLU A 44 -21.22 18.08 -2.09
C GLU A 44 -20.52 16.87 -2.70
N LEU A 45 -19.25 16.61 -2.34
CA LEU A 45 -18.53 15.44 -2.84
C LEU A 45 -19.19 14.14 -2.38
N ARG A 46 -19.61 14.05 -1.11
CA ARG A 46 -20.34 12.88 -0.61
C ARG A 46 -21.62 12.63 -1.40
N LEU A 47 -22.40 13.68 -1.65
CA LEU A 47 -23.61 13.55 -2.46
C LEU A 47 -23.30 13.06 -3.87
N ARG A 48 -22.29 13.62 -4.54
CA ARG A 48 -21.87 13.17 -5.86
C ARG A 48 -21.41 11.71 -5.89
N LEU A 49 -20.72 11.24 -4.84
CA LEU A 49 -20.29 9.85 -4.74
C LEU A 49 -21.48 8.89 -4.51
N ILE A 50 -22.46 9.30 -3.70
CA ILE A 50 -23.67 8.50 -3.40
C ILE A 50 -24.64 8.48 -4.58
N GLU A 51 -24.83 9.61 -5.24
CA GLU A 51 -25.79 9.78 -6.35
C GLU A 51 -25.20 9.43 -7.72
N ALA A 52 -23.90 9.09 -7.77
CA ALA A 52 -23.23 8.70 -9.00
C ALA A 52 -23.99 7.58 -9.71
N LYS A 53 -23.94 7.60 -11.02
CA LYS A 53 -24.44 6.51 -11.87
C LYS A 53 -23.23 5.85 -12.56
N PRO A 54 -23.33 4.58 -12.94
CA PRO A 54 -22.30 3.95 -13.74
C PRO A 54 -21.92 4.78 -14.98
N GLY A 55 -20.61 5.06 -15.15
CA GLY A 55 -20.09 5.94 -16.19
C GLY A 55 -19.91 7.41 -15.75
N THR A 56 -20.23 7.77 -14.49
CA THR A 56 -20.04 9.13 -13.98
C THR A 56 -18.56 9.46 -13.81
N ILE A 57 -18.17 10.64 -14.27
CA ILE A 57 -16.87 11.25 -13.98
C ILE A 57 -17.09 12.40 -12.99
N ILE A 58 -16.58 12.24 -11.76
CA ILE A 58 -16.59 13.27 -10.72
C ILE A 58 -15.25 13.99 -10.77
N THR A 59 -15.26 15.25 -11.17
CA THR A 59 -14.05 16.06 -11.28
C THR A 59 -13.94 17.03 -10.09
N LEU A 60 -12.75 17.10 -9.50
CA LEU A 60 -12.38 18.04 -8.44
C LEU A 60 -11.47 19.13 -9.01
N ALA A 61 -11.76 20.38 -8.71
CA ALA A 61 -10.84 21.46 -9.06
C ALA A 61 -9.58 21.43 -8.20
N ALA A 62 -8.57 22.18 -8.60
CA ALA A 62 -7.40 22.43 -7.76
C ALA A 62 -7.80 23.14 -6.46
N GLY A 63 -7.13 22.75 -5.36
CA GLY A 63 -7.30 23.33 -4.03
C GLY A 63 -7.42 22.28 -2.94
N ARG A 64 -7.56 22.73 -1.69
CA ARG A 64 -7.64 21.89 -0.50
C ARG A 64 -9.08 21.69 -0.07
N PHE A 65 -9.47 20.45 0.10
CA PHE A 65 -10.78 20.00 0.56
C PHE A 65 -10.63 19.42 1.97
N GLU A 66 -11.41 19.88 2.93
CA GLU A 66 -11.32 19.45 4.33
C GLU A 66 -12.45 18.47 4.67
N PHE A 67 -12.08 17.35 5.28
CA PHE A 67 -13.01 16.28 5.66
C PHE A 67 -12.93 15.96 7.15
N ALA A 68 -14.08 15.91 7.82
CA ALA A 68 -14.20 15.42 9.21
C ALA A 68 -14.56 13.93 9.28
N GLU A 69 -14.88 13.30 8.17
CA GLU A 69 -15.29 11.89 8.05
C GLU A 69 -14.79 11.32 6.73
N GLY A 70 -14.63 9.99 6.69
CA GLY A 70 -14.26 9.28 5.48
C GLY A 70 -15.27 9.41 4.34
N LEU A 71 -14.81 9.11 3.15
CA LEU A 71 -15.60 9.05 1.91
C LEU A 71 -15.86 7.60 1.52
N SER A 72 -16.97 7.34 0.82
CA SER A 72 -17.28 6.01 0.29
C SER A 72 -17.75 6.10 -1.15
N LEU A 73 -17.26 5.20 -1.99
CA LEU A 73 -17.64 5.02 -3.39
C LEU A 73 -18.02 3.56 -3.63
N ALA A 74 -19.33 3.30 -3.71
CA ALA A 74 -19.87 1.96 -3.91
C ALA A 74 -20.46 1.73 -5.32
N VAL A 75 -20.44 2.74 -6.17
CA VAL A 75 -21.03 2.68 -7.52
C VAL A 75 -19.95 2.24 -8.51
N ASP A 76 -20.31 1.27 -9.37
CA ASP A 76 -19.43 0.77 -10.43
C ASP A 76 -19.21 1.80 -11.55
N ARG A 77 -18.09 1.67 -12.24
CA ARG A 77 -17.74 2.47 -13.42
C ARG A 77 -17.75 3.98 -13.14
N VAL A 78 -17.16 4.37 -12.02
CA VAL A 78 -17.02 5.79 -11.65
C VAL A 78 -15.56 6.20 -11.71
N THR A 79 -15.31 7.36 -12.30
CA THR A 79 -14.01 8.02 -12.23
C THR A 79 -14.06 9.18 -11.22
N LEU A 80 -13.18 9.17 -10.22
CA LEU A 80 -12.91 10.34 -9.38
C LEU A 80 -11.58 10.95 -9.82
N ARG A 81 -11.61 12.17 -10.32
CA ARG A 81 -10.48 12.86 -10.94
C ARG A 81 -10.21 14.20 -10.28
N GLY A 82 -8.97 14.42 -9.86
CA GLY A 82 -8.46 15.73 -9.46
C GLY A 82 -7.69 16.43 -10.59
N ALA A 83 -7.13 17.57 -10.29
CA ALA A 83 -6.29 18.38 -11.18
C ALA A 83 -4.80 18.03 -11.10
N GLY A 84 -4.45 17.02 -10.33
CA GLY A 84 -3.08 16.55 -10.06
C GLY A 84 -2.85 16.30 -8.57
N PRO A 85 -1.92 15.39 -8.20
CA PRO A 85 -1.70 15.01 -6.79
C PRO A 85 -1.13 16.14 -5.93
N ASP A 86 -0.55 17.17 -6.52
CA ASP A 86 -0.08 18.36 -5.81
C ASP A 86 -1.03 19.56 -5.95
N ALA A 87 -2.07 19.41 -6.76
CA ALA A 87 -3.04 20.47 -7.03
C ALA A 87 -4.38 20.25 -6.32
N THR A 88 -4.87 19.02 -6.22
CA THR A 88 -6.14 18.66 -5.55
C THR A 88 -5.83 17.86 -4.29
N LEU A 89 -6.06 18.44 -3.12
CA LEU A 89 -5.69 17.88 -1.82
C LEU A 89 -6.95 17.57 -1.01
N LEU A 90 -7.15 16.31 -0.67
CA LEU A 90 -8.23 15.82 0.19
C LEU A 90 -7.65 15.61 1.60
N SER A 91 -7.86 16.58 2.50
CA SER A 91 -7.31 16.57 3.84
C SER A 91 -8.28 15.97 4.84
N PHE A 92 -7.78 15.00 5.59
CA PHE A 92 -8.48 14.34 6.69
C PHE A 92 -7.88 14.71 8.06
N ALA A 93 -7.08 15.77 8.14
CA ALA A 93 -6.50 16.24 9.41
C ALA A 93 -7.57 16.53 10.48
N GLY A 94 -8.78 16.89 10.06
CA GLY A 94 -9.95 17.08 10.94
C GLY A 94 -10.80 15.83 11.18
N GLN A 95 -10.39 14.65 10.71
CA GLN A 95 -11.18 13.42 10.84
C GLN A 95 -11.39 13.04 12.31
N MET A 96 -12.66 12.92 12.71
CA MET A 96 -13.01 12.66 14.11
C MET A 96 -13.19 11.17 14.46
N THR A 97 -13.53 10.36 13.47
CA THR A 97 -13.71 8.92 13.63
C THR A 97 -12.54 8.16 13.02
N ALA A 98 -12.21 7.00 13.63
CA ALA A 98 -11.33 6.04 12.97
C ALA A 98 -11.98 5.56 11.66
N GLY A 99 -11.16 5.34 10.63
CA GLY A 99 -11.64 4.86 9.34
C GLY A 99 -10.77 5.36 8.20
N GLU A 100 -11.05 4.87 7.04
CA GLU A 100 -10.34 5.20 5.81
C GLU A 100 -10.64 6.65 5.36
N GLY A 101 -9.71 7.23 4.62
CA GLY A 101 -9.99 8.48 3.89
C GLY A 101 -11.02 8.24 2.77
N LEU A 102 -10.79 7.22 1.95
CA LEU A 102 -11.71 6.80 0.89
C LEU A 102 -11.85 5.27 0.87
N LEU A 103 -13.08 4.78 1.07
CA LEU A 103 -13.46 3.38 0.88
C LEU A 103 -14.08 3.20 -0.50
N VAL A 104 -13.60 2.23 -1.27
CA VAL A 104 -14.13 1.87 -2.59
C VAL A 104 -14.62 0.42 -2.56
N THR A 105 -15.86 0.19 -2.94
CA THR A 105 -16.44 -1.15 -3.07
C THR A 105 -17.09 -1.40 -4.45
N GLY A 106 -17.16 -0.36 -5.31
CA GLY A 106 -17.61 -0.49 -6.68
C GLY A 106 -16.53 -1.07 -7.60
N ASP A 107 -16.95 -1.81 -8.60
CA ASP A 107 -16.10 -2.34 -9.68
C ASP A 107 -15.84 -1.29 -10.77
N ASP A 108 -14.76 -1.50 -11.56
CA ASP A 108 -14.42 -0.63 -12.69
C ASP A 108 -14.19 0.85 -12.28
N VAL A 109 -13.60 1.08 -11.12
CA VAL A 109 -13.38 2.42 -10.59
C VAL A 109 -12.00 2.94 -10.98
N ARG A 110 -11.94 4.22 -11.36
CA ARG A 110 -10.69 4.95 -11.58
C ARG A 110 -10.56 6.09 -10.59
N LEU A 111 -9.44 6.11 -9.88
CA LEU A 111 -9.03 7.17 -8.97
C LEU A 111 -7.78 7.81 -9.54
N GLU A 112 -7.80 9.10 -9.86
CA GLU A 112 -6.66 9.72 -10.52
C GLU A 112 -6.48 11.21 -10.20
N GLY A 113 -5.21 11.63 -10.09
CA GLY A 113 -4.84 13.04 -10.08
C GLY A 113 -5.21 13.81 -8.81
N PHE A 114 -5.16 13.19 -7.62
CA PHE A 114 -5.38 13.89 -6.35
C PHE A 114 -4.52 13.32 -5.22
N ALA A 115 -4.45 14.05 -4.10
CA ALA A 115 -3.84 13.57 -2.87
C ALA A 115 -4.88 13.31 -1.78
N ILE A 116 -4.56 12.35 -0.90
CA ILE A 116 -5.21 12.13 0.40
C ILE A 116 -4.17 12.36 1.49
N GLU A 117 -4.48 13.21 2.47
CA GLU A 117 -3.58 13.58 3.53
C GLU A 117 -4.19 13.35 4.91
N ASP A 118 -3.36 12.88 5.85
CA ASP A 118 -3.60 12.85 7.29
C ASP A 118 -4.87 12.09 7.72
N THR A 119 -5.12 10.94 7.12
CA THR A 119 -6.21 10.04 7.54
C THR A 119 -5.91 9.40 8.89
N ARG A 120 -6.93 9.10 9.69
CA ARG A 120 -6.77 8.34 10.94
C ARG A 120 -6.63 6.85 10.74
N GLY A 121 -7.22 6.31 9.68
CA GLY A 121 -7.05 4.94 9.24
C GLY A 121 -6.34 4.89 7.89
N ASP A 122 -6.69 3.92 7.06
CA ASP A 122 -6.08 3.75 5.74
C ASP A 122 -6.33 4.98 4.84
N GLY A 123 -5.40 5.26 3.94
CA GLY A 123 -5.57 6.35 2.99
C GLY A 123 -6.70 6.07 2.01
N ILE A 124 -6.47 5.12 1.10
CA ILE A 124 -7.48 4.62 0.15
C ILE A 124 -7.55 3.09 0.28
N LYS A 125 -8.72 2.59 0.65
CA LYS A 125 -8.98 1.16 0.72
C LYS A 125 -10.00 0.76 -0.35
N SER A 126 -9.70 -0.27 -1.13
CA SER A 126 -10.72 -0.94 -1.93
C SER A 126 -10.94 -2.36 -1.40
N LYS A 127 -12.20 -2.72 -1.17
CA LYS A 127 -12.56 -4.02 -0.61
C LYS A 127 -13.53 -4.75 -1.53
N GLY A 128 -13.10 -5.94 -2.02
CA GLY A 128 -13.90 -6.75 -2.92
C GLY A 128 -14.14 -6.12 -4.30
N ALA A 129 -13.49 -4.99 -4.58
CA ALA A 129 -13.66 -4.22 -5.78
C ALA A 129 -12.68 -4.67 -6.87
N ASN A 130 -13.16 -4.82 -8.09
CA ASN A 130 -12.38 -5.39 -9.20
C ASN A 130 -12.17 -4.35 -10.31
N ARG A 131 -11.10 -4.52 -11.09
CA ARG A 131 -10.74 -3.63 -12.21
C ARG A 131 -10.59 -2.18 -11.77
N ILE A 132 -9.81 -1.98 -10.68
CA ILE A 132 -9.54 -0.65 -10.11
C ILE A 132 -8.22 -0.11 -10.64
N ILE A 133 -8.23 1.19 -10.96
CA ILE A 133 -7.05 1.94 -11.35
C ILE A 133 -6.78 3.05 -10.33
N TYR A 134 -5.62 2.99 -9.70
CA TYR A 134 -5.03 4.08 -8.91
C TYR A 134 -3.94 4.72 -9.78
N ARG A 135 -4.12 5.96 -10.19
CA ARG A 135 -3.20 6.63 -11.10
C ARG A 135 -2.87 8.04 -10.66
N GLU A 136 -1.58 8.37 -10.62
CA GLU A 136 -1.13 9.72 -10.26
C GLU A 136 -1.76 10.22 -8.95
N LEU A 137 -1.68 9.39 -7.91
CA LEU A 137 -2.17 9.71 -6.58
C LEU A 137 -1.03 9.97 -5.61
N ARG A 138 -1.29 10.74 -4.56
CA ARG A 138 -0.42 10.85 -3.40
C ARG A 138 -1.20 10.56 -2.13
N VAL A 139 -0.66 9.70 -1.28
CA VAL A 139 -1.19 9.48 0.07
C VAL A 139 -0.08 9.78 1.06
N GLU A 140 -0.34 10.66 2.02
CA GLU A 140 0.70 11.14 2.91
C GLU A 140 0.18 11.49 4.30
N TRP A 141 0.94 11.11 5.31
CA TRP A 141 0.82 11.64 6.67
C TRP A 141 1.87 12.73 6.83
N THR A 142 1.42 13.99 6.78
CA THR A 142 2.28 15.18 6.68
C THR A 142 3.15 15.41 7.90
N GLY A 143 2.79 14.84 9.05
CA GLY A 143 3.59 14.83 10.28
C GLY A 143 4.84 13.93 10.23
N GLY A 144 5.03 13.16 9.14
CA GLY A 144 6.11 12.18 9.00
C GLY A 144 5.83 10.84 9.70
N PRO A 145 6.86 9.95 9.79
CA PRO A 145 6.73 8.62 10.38
C PRO A 145 6.23 8.63 11.82
N SER A 146 5.15 7.90 12.10
CA SER A 146 4.56 7.78 13.44
C SER A 146 3.70 6.52 13.54
N GLU A 147 3.77 5.80 14.67
CA GLU A 147 2.88 4.67 14.98
C GLU A 147 1.39 5.04 15.04
N LYS A 148 1.09 6.35 15.13
CA LYS A 148 -0.27 6.89 15.18
C LYS A 148 -0.87 7.15 13.81
N ASN A 149 -0.08 7.08 12.76
CA ASN A 149 -0.55 7.22 11.39
C ASN A 149 -1.43 6.03 11.01
N GLY A 150 -2.24 6.18 9.97
CA GLY A 150 -2.98 5.06 9.40
C GLY A 150 -2.04 3.95 8.91
N ALA A 151 -2.55 2.73 8.89
CA ALA A 151 -1.73 1.56 8.59
C ALA A 151 -1.28 1.54 7.13
N TYR A 152 -2.19 1.77 6.19
CA TYR A 152 -1.96 1.56 4.76
C TYR A 152 -2.29 2.78 3.93
N GLY A 153 -1.40 3.12 2.98
CA GLY A 153 -1.65 4.23 2.07
C GLY A 153 -2.62 3.86 0.95
N ILE A 154 -2.25 2.94 0.08
CA ILE A 154 -3.10 2.33 -0.95
C ILE A 154 -3.32 0.88 -0.59
N TYR A 155 -4.57 0.49 -0.41
CA TYR A 155 -4.93 -0.82 0.13
C TYR A 155 -6.04 -1.53 -0.67
N PRO A 156 -5.74 -2.19 -1.78
CA PRO A 156 -6.65 -3.16 -2.37
C PRO A 156 -6.63 -4.47 -1.58
N VAL A 157 -7.81 -4.92 -1.16
CA VAL A 157 -8.03 -6.21 -0.48
C VAL A 157 -9.19 -6.96 -1.11
N GLU A 158 -9.06 -8.29 -1.22
CA GLU A 158 -10.09 -9.15 -1.85
C GLU A 158 -10.44 -8.70 -3.29
N SER A 159 -9.46 -8.11 -4.00
CA SER A 159 -9.65 -7.45 -5.29
C SER A 159 -8.92 -8.20 -6.42
N GLN A 160 -9.35 -7.98 -7.67
CA GLN A 160 -8.66 -8.51 -8.85
C GLN A 160 -8.58 -7.47 -9.97
N ASP A 161 -7.60 -7.66 -10.87
CA ASP A 161 -7.36 -6.78 -12.01
C ASP A 161 -7.08 -5.33 -11.56
N VAL A 162 -6.08 -5.16 -10.66
CA VAL A 162 -5.75 -3.87 -10.04
C VAL A 162 -4.50 -3.28 -10.66
N LEU A 163 -4.57 -2.02 -11.04
CA LEU A 163 -3.43 -1.23 -11.50
C LEU A 163 -3.12 -0.10 -10.51
N ILE A 164 -1.91 -0.12 -9.94
CA ILE A 164 -1.34 0.96 -9.14
C ILE A 164 -0.19 1.57 -9.95
N ASP A 165 -0.39 2.79 -10.47
CA ASP A 165 0.45 3.42 -11.49
C ASP A 165 0.77 4.87 -11.10
N ARG A 166 2.06 5.21 -10.97
CA ARG A 166 2.54 6.55 -10.62
C ARG A 166 1.93 7.11 -9.32
N VAL A 167 1.93 6.27 -8.27
CA VAL A 167 1.43 6.65 -6.95
C VAL A 167 2.61 6.98 -6.02
N THR A 168 2.45 7.98 -5.17
CA THR A 168 3.42 8.30 -4.10
C THR A 168 2.77 8.06 -2.74
N VAL A 169 3.45 7.31 -1.86
CA VAL A 169 2.95 7.07 -0.49
C VAL A 169 4.03 7.35 0.55
N ARG A 170 3.65 8.09 1.62
CA ARG A 170 4.55 8.48 2.72
C ARG A 170 3.87 8.39 4.08
N GLY A 171 4.59 7.83 5.04
CA GLY A 171 4.25 7.91 6.45
C GLY A 171 3.32 6.82 6.97
N ALA A 172 2.99 5.80 6.19
CA ALA A 172 2.15 4.68 6.63
C ALA A 172 2.82 3.90 7.78
N SER A 173 2.04 3.61 8.83
CA SER A 173 2.55 2.93 10.04
C SER A 173 2.68 1.42 9.88
N ASP A 174 2.31 0.89 8.72
CA ASP A 174 2.48 -0.51 8.33
C ASP A 174 3.04 -0.57 6.89
N ALA A 175 2.24 -0.40 5.84
CA ALA A 175 2.75 -0.43 4.49
C ALA A 175 2.25 0.76 3.64
N GLY A 176 3.15 1.35 2.85
CA GLY A 176 2.77 2.42 1.93
C GLY A 176 1.79 1.94 0.88
N ILE A 177 2.17 0.95 0.10
CA ILE A 177 1.29 0.23 -0.84
C ILE A 177 1.13 -1.19 -0.31
N TYR A 178 -0.08 -1.53 0.09
CA TYR A 178 -0.41 -2.84 0.63
C TYR A 178 -1.45 -3.55 -0.23
N VAL A 179 -1.09 -4.69 -0.78
CA VAL A 179 -1.97 -5.52 -1.60
C VAL A 179 -2.21 -6.82 -0.85
N SER A 180 -3.46 -7.08 -0.43
CA SER A 180 -3.78 -8.27 0.34
C SER A 180 -4.89 -9.09 -0.32
N GLN A 181 -4.74 -10.43 -0.28
CA GLN A 181 -5.75 -11.41 -0.70
C GLN A 181 -6.35 -11.10 -2.09
N SER A 182 -5.47 -10.66 -3.00
CA SER A 182 -5.84 -10.13 -4.31
C SER A 182 -5.11 -10.86 -5.43
N ARG A 183 -5.53 -10.68 -6.68
CA ARG A 183 -4.90 -11.32 -7.84
C ARG A 183 -4.92 -10.46 -9.09
N HIS A 184 -4.01 -10.73 -10.05
CA HIS A 184 -3.80 -9.96 -11.27
C HIS A 184 -3.51 -8.48 -10.94
N ILE A 185 -2.36 -8.24 -10.32
CA ILE A 185 -2.01 -6.92 -9.77
C ILE A 185 -0.77 -6.39 -10.49
N ILE A 186 -0.79 -5.12 -10.84
CA ILE A 186 0.39 -4.38 -11.28
C ILE A 186 0.64 -3.21 -10.35
N VAL A 187 1.85 -3.13 -9.79
CA VAL A 187 2.36 -1.97 -9.06
C VAL A 187 3.58 -1.44 -9.80
N ARG A 188 3.47 -0.25 -10.39
CA ARG A 188 4.54 0.27 -11.24
C ARG A 188 4.73 1.79 -11.12
N GLN A 189 5.94 2.25 -11.50
CA GLN A 189 6.29 3.67 -11.63
C GLN A 189 5.93 4.50 -10.38
N SER A 190 5.85 3.82 -9.24
CA SER A 190 5.36 4.38 -7.99
C SER A 190 6.51 4.64 -7.02
N ARG A 191 6.27 5.49 -6.03
CA ARG A 191 7.24 5.87 -5.02
C ARG A 191 6.69 5.60 -3.62
N ALA A 192 7.40 4.77 -2.86
CA ALA A 192 7.08 4.51 -1.45
C ALA A 192 8.26 4.92 -0.58
N GLU A 193 8.06 5.87 0.32
CA GLU A 193 9.12 6.37 1.18
C GLU A 193 8.62 6.79 2.55
N PHE A 194 9.46 6.64 3.58
CA PHE A 194 9.15 6.95 4.98
C PHE A 194 7.97 6.15 5.56
N ASN A 195 7.70 4.95 5.05
CA ASN A 195 6.74 4.00 5.59
C ASN A 195 7.46 2.95 6.45
N VAL A 196 6.73 2.06 7.12
CA VAL A 196 7.35 0.88 7.71
C VAL A 196 7.73 -0.08 6.58
N ALA A 197 6.80 -0.67 5.86
CA ALA A 197 7.09 -1.32 4.59
C ALA A 197 6.79 -0.36 3.42
N GLY A 198 7.65 -0.34 2.41
CA GLY A 198 7.38 0.48 1.21
C GLY A 198 6.24 -0.10 0.39
N ILE A 199 6.40 -1.32 -0.10
CA ILE A 199 5.40 -2.09 -0.86
C ILE A 199 5.28 -3.45 -0.21
N GLU A 200 4.07 -3.88 0.11
CA GLU A 200 3.79 -5.19 0.67
C GLU A 200 2.74 -5.93 -0.17
N ILE A 201 3.09 -7.14 -0.57
CA ILE A 201 2.23 -8.07 -1.30
C ILE A 201 1.97 -9.26 -0.38
N GLU A 202 0.77 -9.31 0.20
CA GLU A 202 0.39 -10.32 1.18
C GLU A 202 -0.67 -11.24 0.60
N ASN A 203 -0.46 -12.56 0.74
CA ASN A 203 -1.44 -13.60 0.32
C ASN A 203 -2.09 -13.33 -1.05
N SER A 204 -1.32 -12.75 -1.97
CA SER A 204 -1.81 -12.32 -3.28
C SER A 204 -1.09 -13.06 -4.40
N SER A 205 -1.75 -13.23 -5.54
CA SER A 205 -1.22 -14.04 -6.64
C SER A 205 -1.25 -13.33 -7.98
N GLN A 206 -0.30 -13.71 -8.86
CA GLN A 206 -0.14 -13.10 -10.19
C GLN A 206 0.09 -11.58 -10.06
N VAL A 207 1.23 -11.22 -9.46
CA VAL A 207 1.57 -9.83 -9.12
C VAL A 207 2.88 -9.43 -9.81
N ASP A 208 2.87 -8.28 -10.48
CA ASP A 208 4.05 -7.61 -11.04
C ASP A 208 4.33 -6.32 -10.27
N VAL A 209 5.53 -6.23 -9.69
CA VAL A 209 6.03 -5.03 -8.99
C VAL A 209 7.28 -4.55 -9.73
N PHE A 210 7.20 -3.46 -10.48
CA PHE A 210 8.31 -3.02 -11.32
C PHE A 210 8.38 -1.51 -11.57
N ASP A 211 9.56 -1.03 -11.93
CA ASP A 211 9.86 0.39 -12.18
C ASP A 211 9.50 1.31 -11.00
N ASN A 212 9.53 0.79 -9.76
CA ASN A 212 9.24 1.57 -8.58
C ASN A 212 10.51 2.11 -7.91
N ILE A 213 10.36 3.19 -7.16
CA ILE A 213 11.36 3.75 -6.27
C ILE A 213 10.91 3.49 -4.82
N VAL A 214 11.65 2.64 -4.10
CA VAL A 214 11.31 2.23 -2.74
C VAL A 214 12.49 2.57 -1.83
N THR A 215 12.36 3.61 -1.05
CA THR A 215 13.48 4.18 -0.29
C THR A 215 13.06 4.77 1.04
N ARG A 216 14.00 4.84 2.00
CA ARG A 216 13.76 5.46 3.32
C ARG A 216 12.54 4.87 4.07
N ASN A 217 12.22 3.61 3.83
CA ASN A 217 11.27 2.87 4.65
C ASN A 217 12.04 2.08 5.72
N ALA A 218 11.38 1.45 6.67
CA ALA A 218 12.06 0.49 7.53
C ALA A 218 12.40 -0.78 6.74
N ALA A 219 11.51 -1.23 5.84
CA ALA A 219 11.77 -2.28 4.87
C ALA A 219 11.26 -1.87 3.48
N GLY A 220 11.90 -2.38 2.43
CA GLY A 220 11.56 -1.98 1.05
C GLY A 220 10.32 -2.70 0.51
N ILE A 221 10.52 -3.85 -0.15
CA ILE A 221 9.43 -4.63 -0.78
C ILE A 221 9.28 -5.96 -0.05
N LEU A 222 8.07 -6.27 0.39
CA LEU A 222 7.74 -7.51 1.08
C LEU A 222 6.78 -8.36 0.22
N ALA A 223 7.08 -9.65 0.06
CA ALA A 223 6.22 -10.63 -0.56
C ALA A 223 5.95 -11.74 0.48
N LEU A 224 4.79 -11.70 1.11
CA LEU A 224 4.50 -12.47 2.31
C LEU A 224 3.27 -13.35 2.13
N ASN A 225 3.28 -14.52 2.82
CA ASN A 225 2.06 -15.23 3.17
C ASN A 225 1.94 -15.29 4.69
N LEU A 226 0.77 -14.96 5.18
CA LEU A 226 0.43 -14.99 6.60
C LEU A 226 -0.67 -16.03 6.86
N PRO A 227 -0.63 -16.71 8.01
CA PRO A 227 -1.67 -17.65 8.43
C PRO A 227 -2.88 -16.94 9.04
N ASP A 228 -3.86 -17.73 9.46
CA ASP A 228 -4.99 -17.32 10.30
C ASP A 228 -5.89 -16.24 9.66
N LEU A 229 -5.86 -16.15 8.33
CA LEU A 229 -6.74 -15.26 7.59
C LEU A 229 -8.18 -15.79 7.57
N PRO A 230 -9.19 -14.91 7.47
CA PRO A 230 -10.57 -15.32 7.24
C PRO A 230 -10.70 -16.27 6.07
N ASP A 231 -11.82 -17.02 6.02
CA ASP A 231 -12.11 -17.97 4.93
C ASP A 231 -12.42 -17.22 3.63
N LEU A 232 -11.36 -16.76 2.96
CA LEU A 232 -11.42 -16.00 1.74
C LEU A 232 -10.93 -16.84 0.53
N PRO A 233 -11.34 -16.47 -0.69
CA PRO A 233 -11.00 -17.25 -1.89
C PRO A 233 -9.49 -17.28 -2.19
N ILE A 234 -8.73 -16.29 -1.76
CA ILE A 234 -7.30 -16.14 -2.04
C ILE A 234 -6.54 -16.11 -0.72
N LYS A 235 -5.85 -17.22 -0.43
CA LYS A 235 -5.04 -17.37 0.79
C LYS A 235 -3.55 -17.58 0.51
N ASP A 236 -3.20 -17.96 -0.72
CA ASP A 236 -1.88 -18.46 -1.08
C ASP A 236 -1.21 -17.50 -2.05
N GLY A 237 -0.32 -16.66 -1.53
CA GLY A 237 0.48 -15.72 -2.33
C GLY A 237 1.49 -16.47 -3.18
N ARG A 238 1.40 -16.27 -4.49
CA ARG A 238 2.26 -16.93 -5.47
C ARG A 238 2.32 -16.21 -6.81
N ASP A 239 3.28 -16.63 -7.61
CA ASP A 239 3.46 -16.08 -8.96
C ASP A 239 3.68 -14.57 -8.93
N ILE A 240 4.69 -14.13 -8.12
CA ILE A 240 5.03 -12.73 -7.91
C ILE A 240 6.34 -12.44 -8.64
N ARG A 241 6.38 -11.35 -9.42
CA ARG A 241 7.60 -10.86 -10.06
C ARG A 241 7.95 -9.48 -9.50
N VAL A 242 9.17 -9.35 -8.98
CA VAL A 242 9.73 -8.09 -8.45
C VAL A 242 10.95 -7.74 -9.32
N PHE A 243 10.82 -6.75 -10.19
CA PHE A 243 11.84 -6.48 -11.19
C PHE A 243 11.95 -5.01 -11.58
N ASP A 244 13.12 -4.61 -12.05
CA ASP A 244 13.42 -3.25 -12.51
C ASP A 244 13.15 -2.14 -11.46
N ASN A 245 13.08 -2.49 -10.17
CA ASN A 245 12.87 -1.51 -9.10
C ASN A 245 14.22 -0.94 -8.62
N GLN A 246 14.16 0.26 -8.07
CA GLN A 246 15.20 0.88 -7.27
C GLN A 246 14.82 0.77 -5.79
N VAL A 247 15.51 -0.08 -5.03
CA VAL A 247 15.24 -0.35 -3.61
C VAL A 247 16.48 0.00 -2.80
N PHE A 248 16.47 1.15 -2.16
CA PHE A 248 17.69 1.66 -1.54
C PHE A 248 17.44 2.50 -0.29
N ALA A 249 18.45 2.53 0.60
CA ALA A 249 18.43 3.32 1.82
C ALA A 249 17.13 3.13 2.64
N ASN A 250 16.67 1.87 2.76
CA ASN A 250 15.54 1.54 3.62
C ASN A 250 16.07 1.35 5.04
N ASP A 251 16.22 2.45 5.77
CA ASP A 251 16.87 2.54 7.07
C ASP A 251 16.10 3.42 8.09
N THR A 252 14.87 3.80 7.78
CA THR A 252 13.99 4.47 8.73
C THR A 252 13.73 3.53 9.92
N PRO A 253 13.90 3.96 11.18
CA PRO A 253 13.55 3.12 12.32
C PRO A 253 12.14 2.57 12.19
N ASN A 254 11.96 1.28 12.50
CA ASN A 254 10.65 0.65 12.42
C ASN A 254 9.71 1.27 13.46
N PHE A 255 8.66 1.91 13.01
CA PHE A 255 7.68 2.62 13.83
C PHE A 255 6.30 1.94 13.79
N ALA A 256 6.21 0.69 13.35
CA ALA A 256 4.97 -0.07 13.37
C ALA A 256 4.44 -0.21 14.80
N PRO A 257 3.12 -0.17 14.99
CA PRO A 257 2.52 -0.47 16.28
C PRO A 257 2.95 -1.85 16.81
N PRO A 258 3.27 -1.98 18.11
CA PRO A 258 3.63 -3.27 18.70
C PRO A 258 2.56 -4.33 18.45
N GLY A 259 2.98 -5.52 18.03
CA GLY A 259 2.08 -6.65 17.76
C GLY A 259 1.74 -6.84 16.26
N ASN A 260 1.97 -5.86 15.42
CA ASN A 260 1.88 -6.05 13.98
C ASN A 260 3.06 -6.94 13.49
N ILE A 261 2.81 -7.79 12.51
CA ILE A 261 3.87 -8.68 11.97
C ILE A 261 5.01 -7.85 11.35
N VAL A 262 4.68 -6.78 10.67
CA VAL A 262 5.67 -5.89 10.06
C VAL A 262 6.60 -5.24 11.09
N ALA A 263 6.19 -5.13 12.37
CA ALA A 263 7.06 -4.68 13.46
C ALA A 263 8.25 -5.63 13.71
N SER A 264 8.15 -6.90 13.30
CA SER A 264 9.22 -7.90 13.43
C SER A 264 10.18 -7.92 12.23
N VAL A 265 9.84 -7.24 11.14
CA VAL A 265 10.72 -7.16 9.96
C VAL A 265 11.97 -6.34 10.30
N PRO A 266 13.17 -6.89 10.07
CA PRO A 266 14.40 -6.17 10.38
C PRO A 266 14.51 -4.87 9.57
N THR A 267 14.69 -3.75 10.25
CA THR A 267 14.99 -2.47 9.60
C THR A 267 16.23 -2.60 8.72
N GLY A 268 16.20 -2.00 7.54
CA GLY A 268 17.31 -2.14 6.59
C GLY A 268 17.19 -3.33 5.66
N THR A 269 16.01 -3.98 5.59
CA THR A 269 15.76 -5.05 4.61
C THR A 269 15.32 -4.45 3.28
N GLY A 270 15.98 -4.82 2.19
CA GLY A 270 15.61 -4.36 0.84
C GLY A 270 14.37 -5.06 0.30
N ILE A 271 14.49 -6.35 -0.05
CA ILE A 271 13.37 -7.20 -0.49
C ILE A 271 13.29 -8.39 0.44
N MET A 272 12.10 -8.68 0.97
CA MET A 272 11.86 -9.87 1.79
C MET A 272 10.81 -10.77 1.13
N VAL A 273 11.10 -12.08 1.16
CA VAL A 273 10.12 -13.12 0.80
C VAL A 273 9.91 -13.98 2.03
N MET A 274 8.66 -14.15 2.47
CA MET A 274 8.33 -15.00 3.61
C MET A 274 7.12 -15.88 3.30
N ALA A 275 7.31 -17.19 3.38
CA ALA A 275 6.27 -18.22 3.14
C ALA A 275 5.54 -18.10 1.78
N ALA A 276 6.03 -17.27 0.86
CA ALA A 276 5.44 -17.10 -0.48
C ALA A 276 6.05 -18.07 -1.49
N ARG A 277 5.37 -18.26 -2.63
CA ARG A 277 5.76 -19.22 -3.67
C ARG A 277 5.86 -18.59 -5.04
N GLY A 278 6.75 -19.13 -5.89
CA GLY A 278 6.90 -18.64 -7.26
C GLY A 278 7.29 -17.17 -7.31
N VAL A 279 8.22 -16.74 -6.44
CA VAL A 279 8.66 -15.34 -6.41
C VAL A 279 9.97 -15.20 -7.19
N HIS A 280 9.94 -14.35 -8.23
CA HIS A 280 11.11 -14.05 -9.05
C HIS A 280 11.56 -12.60 -8.82
N ILE A 281 12.80 -12.45 -8.35
CA ILE A 281 13.45 -11.15 -8.05
C ILE A 281 14.57 -10.93 -9.06
N PHE A 282 14.41 -9.97 -9.97
CA PHE A 282 15.39 -9.80 -11.04
C PHE A 282 15.50 -8.37 -11.58
N ARG A 283 16.68 -8.00 -12.04
CA ARG A 283 17.03 -6.69 -12.60
C ARG A 283 16.74 -5.49 -11.68
N ASN A 284 16.62 -5.71 -10.37
CA ASN A 284 16.49 -4.62 -9.41
C ASN A 284 17.85 -3.97 -9.11
N GLN A 285 17.84 -2.71 -8.72
CA GLN A 285 18.99 -2.00 -8.17
C GLN A 285 18.83 -1.92 -6.65
N LEU A 286 19.71 -2.60 -5.92
CA LEU A 286 19.66 -2.79 -4.48
C LEU A 286 20.90 -2.18 -3.85
N THR A 287 20.76 -1.13 -3.05
CA THR A 287 21.91 -0.47 -2.42
C THR A 287 21.54 0.21 -1.10
N MET A 288 22.50 0.37 -0.21
CA MET A 288 22.33 1.05 1.08
C MET A 288 21.19 0.50 1.96
N ASN A 289 20.78 -0.74 1.77
CA ASN A 289 19.88 -1.41 2.69
C ASN A 289 20.73 -2.01 3.82
N LYS A 290 20.58 -1.50 5.00
CA LYS A 290 21.50 -1.67 6.14
C LYS A 290 21.62 -3.11 6.63
N THR A 291 20.53 -3.87 6.61
CA THR A 291 20.53 -5.26 7.10
C THR A 291 20.90 -6.25 5.99
N THR A 292 20.18 -6.25 4.89
CA THR A 292 20.49 -7.08 3.72
C THR A 292 19.66 -6.63 2.52
N HIS A 293 20.10 -6.94 1.31
CA HIS A 293 19.36 -6.57 0.12
C HIS A 293 18.20 -7.52 -0.19
N VAL A 294 18.39 -8.82 0.02
CA VAL A 294 17.36 -9.85 -0.19
C VAL A 294 17.35 -10.80 0.99
N PHE A 295 16.21 -10.96 1.64
CA PHE A 295 15.99 -11.90 2.73
C PHE A 295 14.90 -12.90 2.36
N ILE A 296 15.23 -14.18 2.31
CA ILE A 296 14.31 -15.28 2.03
C ILE A 296 14.11 -16.07 3.33
N SER A 297 12.87 -16.14 3.81
CA SER A 297 12.54 -16.74 5.09
C SER A 297 11.25 -17.56 5.03
N SER A 298 11.19 -18.59 5.86
CA SER A 298 9.96 -19.26 6.23
C SER A 298 9.22 -18.48 7.32
N TYR A 299 7.97 -18.81 7.55
CA TYR A 299 7.21 -18.27 8.67
C TYR A 299 7.43 -19.11 9.92
N PHE A 300 7.97 -18.53 10.98
CA PHE A 300 8.37 -19.25 12.21
C PHE A 300 7.50 -18.93 13.44
N LEU A 301 6.53 -18.04 13.32
CA LEU A 301 5.68 -17.67 14.44
C LEU A 301 4.58 -18.73 14.68
N PRO A 302 4.00 -18.80 15.89
CA PRO A 302 2.87 -19.69 16.13
C PRO A 302 1.69 -19.39 15.22
N MET A 303 1.07 -20.44 14.68
CA MET A 303 -0.06 -20.36 13.76
C MET A 303 -1.14 -21.37 14.17
N LYS A 304 -2.40 -21.08 13.84
CA LYS A 304 -3.55 -21.96 14.09
C LYS A 304 -4.10 -22.61 12.82
N ASP A 305 -3.87 -22.00 11.65
CA ASP A 305 -4.34 -22.51 10.37
C ASP A 305 -3.57 -23.80 10.00
N PRO A 306 -4.23 -24.99 10.02
CA PRO A 306 -3.58 -26.25 9.69
C PRO A 306 -3.26 -26.42 8.19
N TYR A 307 -3.81 -25.56 7.35
CA TYR A 307 -3.62 -25.57 5.88
C TYR A 307 -2.56 -24.60 5.41
N PHE A 308 -2.09 -23.72 6.30
CA PHE A 308 -1.04 -22.77 5.96
C PHE A 308 0.29 -23.48 5.71
N ASP A 309 0.95 -23.15 4.61
CA ASP A 309 2.29 -23.63 4.33
C ASP A 309 3.32 -22.54 4.73
N PRO A 310 4.07 -22.72 5.83
CA PRO A 310 5.00 -21.73 6.31
C PRO A 310 6.30 -21.64 5.48
N LEU A 311 6.49 -22.50 4.47
CA LEU A 311 7.74 -22.58 3.74
C LEU A 311 7.69 -21.79 2.43
N THR A 312 8.79 -21.10 2.15
CA THR A 312 9.01 -20.52 0.81
C THR A 312 9.28 -21.63 -0.22
N ALA A 313 8.80 -21.43 -1.45
CA ALA A 313 9.05 -22.36 -2.53
C ALA A 313 9.11 -21.66 -3.90
N ASP A 314 9.92 -22.22 -4.79
CA ASP A 314 10.07 -21.76 -6.17
C ASP A 314 10.50 -20.29 -6.28
N ILE A 315 11.53 -19.93 -5.49
CA ILE A 315 12.12 -18.60 -5.44
C ILE A 315 13.31 -18.53 -6.39
N VAL A 316 13.36 -17.47 -7.20
CA VAL A 316 14.49 -17.20 -8.10
C VAL A 316 15.03 -15.80 -7.88
N VAL A 317 16.33 -15.68 -7.61
CA VAL A 317 17.03 -14.38 -7.53
C VAL A 317 18.08 -14.36 -8.63
N ARG A 318 18.02 -13.38 -9.55
CA ARG A 318 18.94 -13.30 -10.69
C ARG A 318 19.06 -11.90 -11.27
N ASP A 319 20.18 -11.63 -11.90
CA ASP A 319 20.41 -10.44 -12.71
C ASP A 319 20.20 -9.10 -11.96
N ASN A 320 20.27 -9.09 -10.62
CA ASN A 320 20.14 -7.87 -9.84
C ASN A 320 21.49 -7.14 -9.75
N ARG A 321 21.44 -5.85 -9.46
CA ARG A 321 22.63 -5.03 -9.22
C ARG A 321 22.69 -4.67 -7.75
N TYR A 322 23.81 -5.00 -7.12
CA TYR A 322 24.03 -4.81 -5.68
C TYR A 322 25.08 -3.72 -5.45
N GLY A 323 24.74 -2.74 -4.63
CA GLY A 323 25.67 -1.74 -4.12
C GLY A 323 26.05 -2.03 -2.67
N LEU A 324 26.46 -0.99 -1.93
CA LEU A 324 26.79 -1.08 -0.51
C LEU A 324 25.54 -1.46 0.31
N GLY A 325 25.74 -2.16 1.44
CA GLY A 325 24.68 -2.53 2.38
C GLY A 325 25.11 -3.72 3.25
N GLY A 326 24.25 -4.15 4.16
CA GLY A 326 24.55 -5.21 5.12
C GLY A 326 25.54 -4.80 6.21
N ASP A 327 25.76 -3.50 6.39
CA ASP A 327 26.77 -2.90 7.26
C ASP A 327 26.27 -2.56 8.67
N ASP A 328 24.96 -2.56 8.89
CA ASP A 328 24.32 -2.33 10.19
C ASP A 328 23.05 -3.18 10.35
N PRO A 329 23.18 -4.51 10.41
CA PRO A 329 22.05 -5.44 10.50
C PRO A 329 21.24 -5.27 11.78
N GLN A 330 19.93 -5.24 11.65
CA GLN A 330 18.98 -4.98 12.74
C GLN A 330 18.09 -6.21 13.03
N GLY A 331 17.29 -6.11 14.10
CA GLY A 331 16.29 -7.10 14.47
C GLY A 331 16.86 -8.49 14.71
N MET A 332 16.14 -9.52 14.27
CA MET A 332 16.52 -10.92 14.45
C MET A 332 17.83 -11.32 13.73
N LEU A 333 18.27 -10.55 12.76
CA LEU A 333 19.51 -10.81 12.02
C LEU A 333 20.75 -10.17 12.65
N ALA A 334 20.60 -9.25 13.60
CA ALA A 334 21.74 -8.59 14.26
C ALA A 334 22.65 -9.55 15.05
N PRO A 335 22.15 -10.55 15.84
CA PRO A 335 23.01 -11.52 16.50
C PRO A 335 23.83 -12.37 15.52
N LEU A 336 23.21 -12.75 14.40
CA LEU A 336 23.90 -13.49 13.34
C LEU A 336 25.02 -12.66 12.72
N ALA A 337 24.72 -11.42 12.35
CA ALA A 337 25.72 -10.51 11.79
C ALA A 337 26.91 -10.35 12.74
N LYS A 338 26.65 -10.19 14.04
CA LYS A 338 27.73 -10.11 15.06
C LYS A 338 28.63 -11.36 15.05
N ALA A 339 28.04 -12.54 14.92
CA ALA A 339 28.81 -13.80 14.84
C ALA A 339 29.62 -13.90 13.55
N LEU A 340 29.20 -13.24 12.47
CA LEU A 340 29.86 -13.20 11.17
C LEU A 340 30.81 -12.01 10.97
N GLY A 341 31.14 -11.25 12.04
CA GLY A 341 32.07 -10.13 11.97
C GLY A 341 31.39 -8.76 11.78
N GLY A 342 30.07 -8.67 11.98
CA GLY A 342 29.33 -7.41 12.04
C GLY A 342 28.57 -7.03 10.77
N THR A 343 28.71 -7.78 9.69
CA THR A 343 28.06 -7.50 8.40
C THR A 343 27.31 -8.72 7.89
N LEU A 344 26.32 -8.49 7.02
CA LEU A 344 25.63 -9.54 6.29
C LEU A 344 25.84 -9.41 4.77
N PRO A 345 25.85 -10.54 4.06
CA PRO A 345 25.93 -10.50 2.59
C PRO A 345 24.64 -9.94 1.97
N PRO A 346 24.70 -9.57 0.69
CA PRO A 346 23.53 -9.09 -0.07
C PRO A 346 22.32 -10.01 -0.03
N ILE A 347 22.51 -11.33 0.05
CA ILE A 347 21.43 -12.31 0.03
C ILE A 347 21.54 -13.21 1.26
N VAL A 348 20.47 -13.24 2.05
CA VAL A 348 20.32 -14.11 3.23
C VAL A 348 19.13 -15.04 3.01
N TRP A 349 19.34 -16.33 3.22
CA TRP A 349 18.32 -17.35 3.16
C TRP A 349 18.33 -18.20 4.43
N ASP A 350 17.16 -18.52 4.98
CA ASP A 350 17.03 -19.33 6.20
C ASP A 350 17.47 -20.80 6.00
N GLY A 351 17.56 -21.27 4.75
CA GLY A 351 17.95 -22.64 4.43
C GLY A 351 16.84 -23.67 4.64
N VAL A 352 15.62 -23.24 4.96
CA VAL A 352 14.51 -24.16 5.20
C VAL A 352 13.81 -24.48 3.88
N VAL A 353 13.74 -25.76 3.56
CA VAL A 353 13.08 -26.24 2.36
C VAL A 353 12.15 -27.41 2.69
N ARG A 354 11.04 -27.48 1.98
CA ARG A 354 10.24 -28.72 2.00
C ARG A 354 11.06 -29.82 1.33
N HIS A 355 11.37 -30.89 2.07
CA HIS A 355 11.90 -32.09 1.46
C HIS A 355 10.83 -32.67 0.53
N ARG A 356 10.89 -32.35 -0.75
CA ARG A 356 10.17 -33.12 -1.77
C ARG A 356 10.82 -34.50 -1.80
N ALA A 357 10.21 -35.49 -1.16
CA ALA A 357 10.68 -36.84 -1.11
C ALA A 357 11.00 -37.45 -2.50
N VAL A 358 10.45 -36.87 -3.56
CA VAL A 358 10.56 -37.34 -4.94
C VAL A 358 11.70 -36.69 -5.73
N THR A 359 12.12 -35.45 -5.43
CA THR A 359 13.04 -34.72 -6.33
C THR A 359 14.38 -34.33 -5.72
N LYS A 360 14.58 -34.36 -4.41
CA LYS A 360 15.82 -33.91 -3.70
C LYS A 360 16.36 -32.53 -4.14
N ARG A 361 15.51 -31.66 -4.69
CA ARG A 361 15.92 -30.38 -5.27
C ARG A 361 15.43 -29.23 -4.40
N PRO A 362 16.30 -28.26 -4.08
CA PRO A 362 15.88 -27.03 -3.42
C PRO A 362 14.91 -26.28 -4.33
N SER A 363 13.87 -25.69 -3.73
CA SER A 363 12.92 -24.84 -4.44
C SER A 363 13.33 -23.36 -4.44
N VAL A 364 14.63 -23.09 -4.20
CA VAL A 364 15.24 -21.76 -4.25
C VAL A 364 16.42 -21.80 -5.22
N ALA A 365 16.54 -20.82 -6.08
CA ALA A 365 17.64 -20.66 -7.02
C ALA A 365 18.25 -19.25 -6.90
N ILE A 366 19.55 -19.20 -6.57
CA ILE A 366 20.33 -17.96 -6.56
C ILE A 366 21.23 -17.99 -7.78
N LEU A 367 20.80 -17.33 -8.85
CA LEU A 367 21.47 -17.32 -10.15
C LEU A 367 22.29 -16.03 -10.37
N GLU A 368 22.80 -15.46 -9.28
CA GLU A 368 23.67 -14.30 -9.29
C GLU A 368 25.14 -14.69 -9.51
N PRO A 369 25.98 -13.79 -10.01
CA PRO A 369 27.43 -14.02 -10.09
C PRO A 369 28.03 -14.43 -8.75
N SER A 370 29.09 -15.25 -8.77
CA SER A 370 29.78 -15.71 -7.55
C SER A 370 30.37 -14.59 -6.70
N THR A 371 30.56 -13.41 -7.27
CA THR A 371 31.01 -12.21 -6.57
C THR A 371 29.94 -11.57 -5.68
N VAL A 372 28.65 -11.89 -5.87
CA VAL A 372 27.58 -11.44 -5.00
C VAL A 372 27.56 -12.31 -3.75
N GLY A 373 27.69 -11.75 -2.57
CA GLY A 373 27.66 -12.48 -1.30
C GLY A 373 26.30 -13.17 -1.05
N PHE A 374 26.35 -14.38 -0.52
CA PHE A 374 25.18 -15.18 -0.17
C PHE A 374 25.45 -15.98 1.11
N ILE A 375 24.44 -16.15 1.96
CA ILE A 375 24.50 -17.04 3.12
C ILE A 375 23.22 -17.88 3.23
N ASP A 376 23.41 -19.17 3.45
CA ASP A 376 22.39 -20.11 3.89
C ASP A 376 22.53 -20.29 5.41
N LEU A 377 21.53 -19.91 6.19
CA LEU A 377 21.54 -20.00 7.64
C LEU A 377 21.43 -21.44 8.16
N GLY A 378 21.08 -22.38 7.29
CA GLY A 378 21.01 -23.80 7.64
C GLY A 378 19.97 -24.13 8.71
N LEU A 379 18.91 -23.33 8.89
CA LEU A 379 17.91 -23.54 9.95
C LEU A 379 17.12 -24.85 9.78
N ALA A 380 17.21 -25.50 8.62
CA ALA A 380 16.67 -26.84 8.41
C ALA A 380 17.45 -27.95 9.11
N ARG A 381 18.64 -27.66 9.63
CA ARG A 381 19.52 -28.62 10.29
C ARG A 381 19.17 -28.73 11.77
N THR A 382 19.19 -29.95 12.30
CA THR A 382 18.92 -30.18 13.74
C THR A 382 20.17 -30.77 14.36
N PRO A 383 20.72 -30.21 15.45
CA PRO A 383 20.32 -28.95 16.08
C PRO A 383 20.66 -27.71 15.24
N VAL A 384 19.86 -26.68 15.36
CA VAL A 384 20.18 -25.38 14.75
C VAL A 384 21.37 -24.79 15.50
N ASP A 385 22.51 -24.71 14.84
CA ASP A 385 23.70 -24.06 15.37
C ASP A 385 24.03 -22.83 14.54
N LEU A 386 23.59 -21.68 15.01
CA LEU A 386 23.85 -20.37 14.37
C LEU A 386 25.36 -20.01 14.43
N GLN A 387 26.15 -20.67 15.32
CA GLN A 387 27.60 -20.45 15.39
C GLN A 387 28.35 -21.24 14.30
N SER A 388 27.72 -22.28 13.77
CA SER A 388 28.23 -23.05 12.62
C SER A 388 27.61 -22.63 11.28
N ALA A 389 26.92 -21.47 11.21
CA ALA A 389 26.52 -20.89 9.95
C ALA A 389 27.78 -20.53 9.14
N GLU A 390 28.32 -21.50 8.46
CA GLU A 390 29.39 -21.27 7.51
C GLU A 390 28.83 -20.57 6.29
N PRO A 391 29.52 -19.58 5.72
CA PRO A 391 29.18 -19.06 4.41
C PRO A 391 29.24 -20.22 3.41
N PHE A 392 28.09 -20.80 3.09
CA PHE A 392 28.03 -21.88 2.13
C PHE A 392 28.28 -21.32 0.73
N ASP A 393 29.39 -21.68 0.16
CA ASP A 393 29.70 -21.43 -1.26
C ASP A 393 28.83 -22.26 -2.22
N ARG A 394 27.86 -23.01 -1.68
CA ARG A 394 26.91 -23.80 -2.44
C ARG A 394 25.58 -23.08 -2.57
N ARG A 395 25.57 -22.09 -3.44
CA ARG A 395 24.31 -21.49 -3.86
C ARG A 395 23.38 -22.55 -4.43
N PRO A 396 22.11 -22.58 -4.02
CA PRO A 396 21.16 -23.47 -4.64
C PRO A 396 20.94 -23.00 -6.09
N THR A 397 21.49 -23.76 -7.02
CA THR A 397 21.19 -23.60 -8.45
C THR A 397 20.08 -24.57 -8.77
N ALA A 398 18.83 -24.15 -8.60
CA ALA A 398 17.69 -24.99 -8.91
C ALA A 398 17.58 -25.16 -10.42
N ILE A 399 17.20 -26.36 -10.80
CA ILE A 399 16.90 -26.65 -12.19
C ILE A 399 15.50 -26.19 -12.48
N ALA A 400 15.35 -25.31 -13.48
CA ALA A 400 14.10 -24.93 -14.14
C ALA A 400 12.91 -24.66 -13.20
N ILE A 401 13.03 -23.63 -12.33
CA ILE A 401 11.86 -23.01 -11.73
C ILE A 401 11.20 -22.20 -12.87
N ARG A 402 9.94 -22.53 -13.18
CA ARG A 402 9.19 -21.80 -14.21
C ARG A 402 8.98 -20.36 -13.77
N ALA A 403 9.27 -19.41 -14.65
CA ALA A 403 8.94 -18.03 -14.41
C ALA A 403 7.42 -17.82 -14.39
N PRO A 404 6.88 -17.02 -13.47
CA PRO A 404 5.49 -16.58 -13.54
C PRO A 404 5.20 -15.86 -14.86
N GLU A 405 4.01 -16.03 -15.38
CA GLU A 405 3.58 -15.31 -16.57
C GLU A 405 3.44 -13.81 -16.25
N PRO A 406 3.70 -12.93 -17.23
CA PRO A 406 3.43 -11.50 -17.10
C PRO A 406 1.97 -11.22 -16.78
N VAL A 407 1.75 -10.30 -15.86
CA VAL A 407 0.39 -9.86 -15.51
C VAL A 407 -0.10 -8.86 -16.54
N VAL A 408 -1.31 -9.07 -17.04
CA VAL A 408 -2.00 -8.14 -17.92
C VAL A 408 -3.31 -7.72 -17.25
N VAL A 409 -3.44 -6.44 -16.95
CA VAL A 409 -4.68 -5.86 -16.42
C VAL A 409 -5.27 -4.89 -17.43
N PRO A 410 -6.59 -4.73 -17.49
CA PRO A 410 -7.22 -3.72 -18.33
C PRO A 410 -6.66 -2.33 -17.99
N GLN A 411 -6.17 -1.62 -19.00
CA GLN A 411 -5.61 -0.27 -18.82
C GLN A 411 -6.67 0.82 -18.87
N ASP A 412 -7.82 0.49 -19.43
CA ASP A 412 -8.95 1.39 -19.60
C ASP A 412 -10.26 0.58 -19.51
N PRO A 413 -10.82 0.43 -18.31
CA PRO A 413 -12.10 -0.28 -18.14
C PRO A 413 -13.32 0.56 -18.54
N LEU A 414 -13.12 1.84 -19.00
CA LEU A 414 -14.19 2.76 -19.37
C LEU A 414 -14.11 3.18 -20.83
#